data_2b5713bc0101fede55d3d427bf7a4551
#
_entry.id   2b5713bc0101fede55d3d427bf7a4551
#
_cell.length_a   1.000
_cell.length_b   1.000
_cell.length_c   1.000
_cell.angle_alpha   90.00
_cell.angle_beta   90.00
_cell.angle_gamma   90.00
#
_symmetry.space_group_name_H-M   'P 1'
#
loop_
_entity.id
_entity.type
_entity.pdbx_description
1 polymer ?
#
loop_
_entity_poly.entity_id
_entity_poly.type
_entity_poly.pdbx_seq_one_letter_code
_entity_poly.pdbx_strand_id
1 'polypeptide(L)'
;MGYYAAAAGMAVAYPIIPKIRAIATPKTMLLTDLILQIFLSYICAQVGNMDITIICSFFIGFLKAFIMLEFIIQVRPFFSPKNVRSEFYAYFYPIVFSGGQISMALTAQLAYYYQWQYMYYFTILLMLIAIIFILLFFRYAKRPMRIPYKEIDGRSMFIIAAALLFSIYIFTYGKTLDWFSSPKIRIYTIAIPILIYLFVHRQRTQEKPYVSLKPLHHHKSIIGYTFMVLVMFFSASSSLITNYLNSIIRVDSVHANSLSLMLIPGFIVGAIICFWWFRWQRWRFRYLISGGMFCYVIYLVILYFGITPYSTYEMLYFPVFLRGLGMMTLFIAFGVYVVEDLDPKLMPVSYTHLRAH
;
A
#
# COMPACT_ATOMS: atom_id res chain seq x y z
N MET A 1 9.16 4.12 12.10
CA MET A 1 8.38 2.93 12.51
C MET A 1 6.87 3.07 12.29
N GLY A 2 6.21 4.18 12.62
CA GLY A 2 4.76 4.37 12.44
C GLY A 2 4.24 4.06 11.03
N TYR A 3 4.92 4.53 9.98
CA TYR A 3 4.57 4.23 8.59
C TYR A 3 4.52 2.71 8.30
N TYR A 4 5.53 1.98 8.74
CA TYR A 4 5.59 0.53 8.54
C TYR A 4 4.58 -0.21 9.42
N ALA A 5 4.29 0.30 10.62
CA ALA A 5 3.23 -0.24 11.48
C ALA A 5 1.85 -0.12 10.80
N ALA A 6 1.57 1.00 10.14
CA ALA A 6 0.35 1.15 9.34
C ALA A 6 0.29 0.15 8.17
N ALA A 7 1.40 -0.07 7.47
CA ALA A 7 1.46 -1.09 6.41
C ALA A 7 1.20 -2.51 6.95
N ALA A 8 1.74 -2.86 8.13
CA ALA A 8 1.44 -4.12 8.79
C ALA A 8 -0.04 -4.23 9.18
N GLY A 9 -0.64 -3.15 9.70
CA GLY A 9 -2.06 -3.09 10.00
C GLY A 9 -2.93 -3.38 8.76
N MET A 10 -2.60 -2.75 7.62
CA MET A 10 -3.28 -3.03 6.35
C MET A 10 -3.15 -4.50 5.94
N ALA A 11 -1.94 -5.06 6.00
CA ALA A 11 -1.71 -6.47 5.62
C ALA A 11 -2.53 -7.44 6.48
N VAL A 12 -2.65 -7.16 7.77
CA VAL A 12 -3.46 -7.94 8.72
C VAL A 12 -4.96 -7.75 8.45
N ALA A 13 -5.41 -6.60 7.98
CA ALA A 13 -6.84 -6.36 7.74
C ALA A 13 -7.39 -7.08 6.51
N TYR A 14 -6.62 -7.16 5.42
CA TYR A 14 -7.13 -7.65 4.12
C TYR A 14 -7.88 -8.99 4.18
N PRO A 15 -7.42 -10.03 4.88
CA PRO A 15 -8.13 -11.32 4.93
C PRO A 15 -9.48 -11.28 5.67
N ILE A 16 -9.70 -10.29 6.54
CA ILE A 16 -10.93 -10.14 7.32
C ILE A 16 -12.00 -9.35 6.57
N ILE A 17 -11.61 -8.47 5.64
CA ILE A 17 -12.52 -7.55 4.97
C ILE A 17 -13.76 -8.27 4.38
N PRO A 18 -13.64 -9.41 3.66
CA PRO A 18 -14.81 -10.09 3.11
C PRO A 18 -15.81 -10.52 4.19
N LYS A 19 -15.31 -10.93 5.37
CA LYS A 19 -16.16 -11.38 6.48
C LYS A 19 -16.90 -10.21 7.14
N ILE A 20 -16.23 -9.08 7.33
CA ILE A 20 -16.85 -7.86 7.90
C ILE A 20 -17.87 -7.26 6.92
N ARG A 21 -17.58 -7.24 5.62
CA ARG A 21 -18.54 -6.80 4.59
C ARG A 21 -19.85 -7.60 4.58
N ALA A 22 -19.79 -8.86 4.92
CA ALA A 22 -21.00 -9.68 5.01
C ALA A 22 -21.90 -9.29 6.21
N ILE A 23 -21.34 -8.60 7.20
CA ILE A 23 -22.04 -8.21 8.44
C ILE A 23 -22.52 -6.76 8.38
N ALA A 24 -21.70 -5.85 7.85
CA ALA A 24 -21.93 -4.40 7.85
C ALA A 24 -22.31 -3.89 6.45
N THR A 25 -23.16 -2.85 6.41
CA THR A 25 -23.42 -2.16 5.13
C THR A 25 -22.21 -1.31 4.73
N PRO A 26 -21.96 -1.10 3.43
CA PRO A 26 -20.82 -0.29 2.97
C PRO A 26 -20.78 1.11 3.60
N LYS A 27 -21.94 1.78 3.66
CA LYS A 27 -22.04 3.13 4.28
C LYS A 27 -21.68 3.11 5.76
N THR A 28 -22.22 2.16 6.53
CA THR A 28 -21.92 2.05 7.96
C THR A 28 -20.44 1.76 8.19
N MET A 29 -19.86 0.85 7.39
CA MET A 29 -18.45 0.48 7.50
C MET A 29 -17.53 1.68 7.23
N LEU A 30 -17.77 2.41 6.12
CA LEU A 30 -16.98 3.59 5.77
C LEU A 30 -17.08 4.69 6.85
N LEU A 31 -18.28 4.98 7.37
CA LEU A 31 -18.47 6.00 8.42
C LEU A 31 -17.78 5.60 9.72
N THR A 32 -17.94 4.36 10.16
CA THR A 32 -17.31 3.86 11.39
C THR A 32 -15.79 3.91 11.27
N ASP A 33 -15.25 3.47 10.14
CA ASP A 33 -13.82 3.49 9.89
C ASP A 33 -13.24 4.91 9.90
N LEU A 34 -13.89 5.86 9.22
CA LEU A 34 -13.44 7.26 9.18
C LEU A 34 -13.48 7.90 10.57
N ILE A 35 -14.55 7.68 11.34
CA ILE A 35 -14.67 8.23 12.70
C ILE A 35 -13.57 7.68 13.60
N LEU A 36 -13.31 6.37 13.56
CA LEU A 36 -12.24 5.75 14.32
C LEU A 36 -10.85 6.26 13.88
N GLN A 37 -10.62 6.45 12.58
CA GLN A 37 -9.35 7.00 12.09
C GLN A 37 -9.15 8.45 12.53
N ILE A 38 -10.21 9.29 12.54
CA ILE A 38 -10.16 10.65 13.06
C ILE A 38 -9.74 10.63 14.53
N PHE A 39 -10.37 9.78 15.34
CA PHE A 39 -10.05 9.64 16.76
C PHE A 39 -8.60 9.22 16.99
N LEU A 40 -8.13 8.20 16.27
CA LEU A 40 -6.73 7.74 16.37
C LEU A 40 -5.73 8.78 15.88
N SER A 41 -6.06 9.51 14.79
CA SER A 41 -5.22 10.58 14.27
C SER A 41 -5.12 11.75 15.25
N TYR A 42 -6.22 12.07 15.95
CA TYR A 42 -6.22 13.07 16.99
C TYR A 42 -5.33 12.67 18.19
N ILE A 43 -5.41 11.41 18.63
CA ILE A 43 -4.50 10.89 19.66
C ILE A 43 -3.04 11.03 19.21
N CYS A 44 -2.72 10.66 17.97
CA CYS A 44 -1.36 10.81 17.43
C CYS A 44 -0.89 12.27 17.42
N ALA A 45 -1.79 13.23 17.17
CA ALA A 45 -1.47 14.66 17.18
C ALA A 45 -1.16 15.21 18.60
N GLN A 46 -1.80 14.64 19.63
CA GLN A 46 -1.68 15.13 21.02
C GLN A 46 -0.58 14.41 21.82
N VAL A 47 -0.30 13.15 21.49
CA VAL A 47 0.59 12.31 22.28
C VAL A 47 2.01 12.32 21.71
N GLY A 48 2.97 12.79 22.50
CA GLY A 48 4.39 12.75 22.14
C GLY A 48 5.07 11.39 22.37
N ASN A 49 4.33 10.37 22.84
CA ASN A 49 4.88 9.05 23.11
C ASN A 49 4.93 8.20 21.82
N MET A 50 6.13 7.76 21.48
CA MET A 50 6.39 7.01 20.25
C MET A 50 5.66 5.65 20.21
N ASP A 51 5.55 4.95 21.33
CA ASP A 51 4.92 3.63 21.39
C ASP A 51 3.41 3.72 21.12
N ILE A 52 2.75 4.73 21.68
CA ILE A 52 1.32 5.01 21.43
C ILE A 52 1.11 5.36 19.95
N THR A 53 1.97 6.18 19.38
CA THR A 53 1.92 6.53 17.96
C THR A 53 2.08 5.32 17.05
N ILE A 54 2.93 4.35 17.40
CA ILE A 54 3.09 3.10 16.65
C ILE A 54 1.82 2.26 16.70
N ILE A 55 1.23 2.10 17.88
CA ILE A 55 -0.01 1.34 18.07
C ILE A 55 -1.17 2.00 17.30
N CYS A 56 -1.33 3.32 17.45
CA CYS A 56 -2.35 4.07 16.71
C CYS A 56 -2.15 3.96 15.20
N SER A 57 -0.90 4.07 14.72
CA SER A 57 -0.58 3.92 13.28
C SER A 57 -0.94 2.52 12.75
N PHE A 58 -0.71 1.46 13.54
CA PHE A 58 -1.11 0.11 13.17
C PHE A 58 -2.63 0.03 12.98
N PHE A 59 -3.42 0.56 13.91
CA PHE A 59 -4.89 0.55 13.81
C PHE A 59 -5.40 1.48 12.70
N ILE A 60 -4.77 2.63 12.47
CA ILE A 60 -5.09 3.49 11.32
C ILE A 60 -4.88 2.72 10.01
N GLY A 61 -3.76 2.02 9.89
CA GLY A 61 -3.50 1.18 8.73
C GLY A 61 -4.51 0.04 8.57
N PHE A 62 -4.86 -0.61 9.68
CA PHE A 62 -5.89 -1.67 9.70
C PHE A 62 -7.24 -1.16 9.17
N LEU A 63 -7.71 -0.03 9.66
CA LEU A 63 -8.96 0.61 9.22
C LEU A 63 -8.86 1.09 7.75
N LYS A 64 -7.73 1.67 7.36
CA LYS A 64 -7.49 2.15 5.99
C LYS A 64 -7.68 1.07 4.92
N ALA A 65 -7.39 -0.19 5.23
CA ALA A 65 -7.59 -1.30 4.31
C ALA A 65 -9.08 -1.50 3.95
N PHE A 66 -9.98 -1.31 4.91
CA PHE A 66 -11.43 -1.41 4.67
C PHE A 66 -11.92 -0.29 3.76
N ILE A 67 -11.53 0.96 4.04
CA ILE A 67 -11.90 2.12 3.21
C ILE A 67 -11.38 1.92 1.79
N MET A 68 -10.11 1.52 1.65
CA MET A 68 -9.49 1.33 0.34
C MET A 68 -10.25 0.28 -0.50
N LEU A 69 -10.60 -0.86 0.09
CA LEU A 69 -11.31 -1.90 -0.64
C LEU A 69 -12.74 -1.48 -0.99
N GLU A 70 -13.48 -0.88 -0.05
CA GLU A 70 -14.83 -0.38 -0.32
C GLU A 70 -14.82 0.69 -1.43
N PHE A 71 -13.86 1.60 -1.39
CA PHE A 71 -13.70 2.60 -2.43
C PHE A 71 -13.45 1.97 -3.80
N ILE A 72 -12.54 0.99 -3.89
CA ILE A 72 -12.27 0.25 -5.13
C ILE A 72 -13.54 -0.36 -5.69
N ILE A 73 -14.35 -1.00 -4.86
CA ILE A 73 -15.56 -1.69 -5.29
C ILE A 73 -16.61 -0.70 -5.81
N GLN A 74 -16.78 0.44 -5.13
CA GLN A 74 -17.74 1.46 -5.52
C GLN A 74 -17.34 2.20 -6.81
N VAL A 75 -16.04 2.45 -6.98
CA VAL A 75 -15.51 3.26 -8.09
C VAL A 75 -15.30 2.41 -9.36
N ARG A 76 -15.08 1.11 -9.22
CA ARG A 76 -14.81 0.21 -10.34
C ARG A 76 -15.83 0.27 -11.48
N PRO A 77 -17.17 0.29 -11.27
CA PRO A 77 -18.14 0.36 -12.35
C PRO A 77 -18.05 1.64 -13.18
N PHE A 78 -17.61 2.75 -12.57
CA PHE A 78 -17.45 4.05 -13.24
C PHE A 78 -16.24 4.06 -14.18
N PHE A 79 -15.10 3.49 -13.75
CA PHE A 79 -13.87 3.46 -14.55
C PHE A 79 -13.83 2.33 -15.58
N SER A 80 -14.57 1.25 -15.36
CA SER A 80 -14.62 0.13 -16.29
C SER A 80 -16.04 -0.45 -16.37
N PRO A 81 -16.95 0.17 -17.15
CA PRO A 81 -18.31 -0.31 -17.34
C PRO A 81 -18.38 -1.74 -17.89
N LYS A 82 -17.41 -2.12 -18.74
CA LYS A 82 -17.26 -3.47 -19.28
C LYS A 82 -16.57 -4.46 -18.36
N ASN A 83 -16.26 -4.05 -17.12
CA ASN A 83 -15.59 -4.86 -16.10
C ASN A 83 -14.21 -5.41 -16.51
N VAL A 84 -13.50 -4.70 -17.40
CA VAL A 84 -12.15 -5.04 -17.85
C VAL A 84 -11.13 -4.55 -16.83
N ARG A 85 -10.40 -5.46 -16.20
CA ARG A 85 -9.46 -5.14 -15.11
C ARG A 85 -8.32 -4.24 -15.53
N SER A 86 -7.76 -4.46 -16.72
CA SER A 86 -6.66 -3.64 -17.23
C SER A 86 -7.06 -2.18 -17.42
N GLU A 87 -8.28 -1.91 -17.90
CA GLU A 87 -8.81 -0.55 -18.01
C GLU A 87 -8.98 0.09 -16.63
N PHE A 88 -9.55 -0.67 -15.68
CA PHE A 88 -9.72 -0.18 -14.31
C PHE A 88 -8.38 0.21 -13.67
N TYR A 89 -7.37 -0.63 -13.73
CA TYR A 89 -6.07 -0.36 -13.12
C TYR A 89 -5.33 0.81 -13.82
N ALA A 90 -5.48 0.95 -15.14
CA ALA A 90 -4.89 2.05 -15.89
C ALA A 90 -5.46 3.43 -15.49
N TYR A 91 -6.71 3.51 -15.03
CA TYR A 91 -7.29 4.75 -14.50
C TYR A 91 -7.06 4.90 -12.99
N PHE A 92 -7.23 3.82 -12.23
CA PHE A 92 -7.25 3.85 -10.78
C PHE A 92 -5.85 4.10 -10.17
N TYR A 93 -4.84 3.36 -10.61
CA TYR A 93 -3.52 3.47 -10.02
C TYR A 93 -2.87 4.85 -10.18
N PRO A 94 -2.86 5.50 -11.36
CA PRO A 94 -2.27 6.84 -11.46
C PRO A 94 -2.96 7.86 -10.56
N ILE A 95 -4.29 7.78 -10.38
CA ILE A 95 -5.02 8.68 -9.47
C ILE A 95 -4.57 8.45 -8.02
N VAL A 96 -4.55 7.19 -7.57
CA VAL A 96 -4.19 6.85 -6.18
C VAL A 96 -2.73 7.19 -5.88
N PHE A 97 -1.80 6.82 -6.77
CA PHE A 97 -0.38 7.09 -6.56
C PHE A 97 -0.06 8.58 -6.67
N SER A 98 -0.66 9.32 -7.62
CA SER A 98 -0.49 10.77 -7.73
C SER A 98 -1.07 11.50 -6.52
N GLY A 99 -2.26 11.10 -6.08
CA GLY A 99 -2.85 11.63 -4.86
C GLY A 99 -1.98 11.40 -3.62
N GLY A 100 -1.33 10.24 -3.54
CA GLY A 100 -0.35 9.93 -2.50
C GLY A 100 0.87 10.86 -2.54
N GLN A 101 1.44 11.13 -3.71
CA GLN A 101 2.59 12.06 -3.85
C GLN A 101 2.19 13.50 -3.50
N ILE A 102 1.04 13.96 -3.98
CA ILE A 102 0.52 15.30 -3.65
C ILE A 102 0.29 15.43 -2.14
N SER A 103 -0.36 14.44 -1.52
CA SER A 103 -0.61 14.44 -0.07
C SER A 103 0.70 14.45 0.73
N MET A 104 1.71 13.68 0.30
CA MET A 104 3.01 13.65 0.94
C MET A 104 3.73 15.01 0.83
N ALA A 105 3.68 15.67 -0.33
CA ALA A 105 4.28 16.98 -0.52
C ALA A 105 3.57 18.06 0.33
N LEU A 106 2.23 18.06 0.36
CA LEU A 106 1.45 18.99 1.18
C LEU A 106 1.70 18.82 2.69
N THR A 107 1.72 17.57 3.17
CA THR A 107 1.97 17.29 4.59
C THR A 107 3.40 17.65 4.99
N ALA A 108 4.39 17.45 4.11
CA ALA A 108 5.76 17.88 4.35
C ALA A 108 5.87 19.41 4.47
N GLN A 109 5.17 20.18 3.60
CA GLN A 109 5.11 21.63 3.70
C GLN A 109 4.46 22.10 5.00
N LEU A 110 3.34 21.48 5.40
CA LEU A 110 2.66 21.81 6.65
C LEU A 110 3.56 21.55 7.87
N ALA A 111 4.30 20.45 7.87
CA ALA A 111 5.23 20.13 8.95
C ALA A 111 6.42 21.09 9.03
N TYR A 112 6.87 21.59 7.87
CA TYR A 112 8.01 22.49 7.79
C TYR A 112 7.67 23.94 8.19
N TYR A 113 6.60 24.51 7.63
CA TYR A 113 6.21 25.91 7.87
C TYR A 113 5.45 26.13 9.18
N TYR A 114 4.82 25.05 9.71
CA TYR A 114 4.06 25.10 10.95
C TYR A 114 4.62 24.07 11.93
N GLN A 115 3.75 23.41 12.68
CA GLN A 115 4.10 22.33 13.60
C GLN A 115 3.72 20.98 13.00
N TRP A 116 4.45 19.92 13.37
CA TRP A 116 4.19 18.57 12.86
C TRP A 116 2.76 18.07 13.11
N GLN A 117 2.07 18.58 14.13
CA GLN A 117 0.68 18.26 14.43
C GLN A 117 -0.28 18.64 13.30
N TYR A 118 0.04 19.69 12.53
CA TYR A 118 -0.81 20.17 11.43
C TYR A 118 -0.97 19.12 10.32
N MET A 119 -0.04 18.17 10.17
CA MET A 119 -0.20 17.02 9.26
C MET A 119 -1.42 16.18 9.64
N TYR A 120 -1.60 15.92 10.93
CA TYR A 120 -2.75 15.16 11.44
C TYR A 120 -4.05 15.95 11.32
N TYR A 121 -4.04 17.25 11.66
CA TYR A 121 -5.23 18.10 11.53
C TYR A 121 -5.68 18.24 10.08
N PHE A 122 -4.77 18.37 9.14
CA PHE A 122 -5.07 18.35 7.71
C PHE A 122 -5.71 17.03 7.28
N THR A 123 -5.16 15.92 7.73
CA THR A 123 -5.72 14.58 7.44
C THR A 123 -7.12 14.43 8.04
N ILE A 124 -7.34 14.90 9.28
CA ILE A 124 -8.65 14.90 9.93
C ILE A 124 -9.65 15.75 9.14
N LEU A 125 -9.25 16.92 8.66
CA LEU A 125 -10.09 17.79 7.83
C LEU A 125 -10.55 17.06 6.55
N LEU A 126 -9.62 16.38 5.85
CA LEU A 126 -9.96 15.59 4.66
C LEU A 126 -10.93 14.44 4.98
N MET A 127 -10.75 13.77 6.11
CA MET A 127 -11.66 12.71 6.56
C MET A 127 -13.05 13.25 6.89
N LEU A 128 -13.16 14.44 7.52
CA LEU A 128 -14.45 15.10 7.78
C LEU A 128 -15.17 15.45 6.48
N ILE A 129 -14.45 15.97 5.49
CA ILE A 129 -15.01 16.23 4.15
C ILE A 129 -15.50 14.92 3.53
N ALA A 130 -14.72 13.84 3.61
CA ALA A 130 -15.12 12.52 3.11
C ALA A 130 -16.38 11.99 3.81
N ILE A 131 -16.53 12.18 5.13
CA ILE A 131 -17.74 11.83 5.87
C ILE A 131 -18.96 12.58 5.31
N ILE A 132 -18.84 13.89 5.06
CA ILE A 132 -19.91 14.70 4.49
C ILE A 132 -20.34 14.14 3.13
N PHE A 133 -19.36 13.83 2.25
CA PHE A 133 -19.65 13.22 0.93
C PHE A 133 -20.35 11.86 1.06
N ILE A 134 -19.91 11.00 1.99
CA ILE A 134 -20.54 9.69 2.21
C ILE A 134 -21.98 9.87 2.73
N LEU A 135 -22.22 10.81 3.63
CA LEU A 135 -23.57 11.08 4.15
C LEU A 135 -24.51 11.55 3.05
N LEU A 136 -24.04 12.43 2.14
CA LEU A 136 -24.85 13.03 1.07
C LEU A 136 -25.10 12.04 -0.10
N PHE A 137 -24.08 11.30 -0.54
CA PHE A 137 -24.15 10.56 -1.79
C PHE A 137 -24.37 9.05 -1.61
N PHE A 138 -23.96 8.47 -0.46
CA PHE A 138 -24.12 7.04 -0.25
C PHE A 138 -25.48 6.70 0.35
N ARG A 139 -26.21 5.79 -0.31
CA ARG A 139 -27.47 5.23 0.22
C ARG A 139 -27.19 4.02 1.09
N TYR A 140 -28.07 3.76 2.07
CA TYR A 140 -28.01 2.53 2.86
C TYR A 140 -28.46 1.35 1.98
N ALA A 141 -27.56 0.42 1.71
CA ALA A 141 -27.91 -0.84 1.04
C ALA A 141 -28.44 -1.85 2.06
N LYS A 142 -29.31 -2.79 1.60
CA LYS A 142 -29.73 -3.92 2.45
C LYS A 142 -28.53 -4.80 2.79
N ARG A 143 -28.51 -5.35 4.02
CA ARG A 143 -27.44 -6.27 4.44
C ARG A 143 -27.48 -7.54 3.61
N PRO A 144 -26.39 -7.95 2.98
CA PRO A 144 -26.42 -9.08 2.06
C PRO A 144 -26.52 -10.44 2.77
N MET A 145 -25.89 -10.64 3.93
CA MET A 145 -25.87 -11.94 4.60
C MET A 145 -25.45 -11.83 6.07
N ARG A 146 -25.96 -12.70 6.95
CA ARG A 146 -25.48 -12.83 8.33
C ARG A 146 -24.46 -13.96 8.39
N ILE A 147 -23.18 -13.63 8.53
CA ILE A 147 -22.13 -14.62 8.84
C ILE A 147 -21.94 -14.62 10.36
N PRO A 148 -21.89 -15.79 11.02
CA PRO A 148 -21.63 -15.87 12.45
C PRO A 148 -20.24 -15.32 12.79
N TYR A 149 -20.14 -14.46 13.81
CA TYR A 149 -18.88 -13.86 14.28
C TYR A 149 -17.79 -14.89 14.65
N LYS A 150 -18.18 -16.12 14.94
CA LYS A 150 -17.27 -17.24 15.23
C LYS A 150 -16.33 -17.62 14.07
N GLU A 151 -16.59 -17.13 12.85
CA GLU A 151 -15.74 -17.40 11.69
C GLU A 151 -14.50 -16.48 11.60
N ILE A 152 -14.37 -15.48 12.48
CA ILE A 152 -13.22 -14.58 12.52
C ILE A 152 -12.15 -15.20 13.42
N ASP A 153 -11.04 -15.65 12.80
CA ASP A 153 -9.90 -16.20 13.55
C ASP A 153 -8.99 -15.07 14.09
N GLY A 154 -9.40 -14.49 15.21
CA GLY A 154 -8.62 -13.44 15.89
C GLY A 154 -7.25 -13.90 16.38
N ARG A 155 -7.09 -15.21 16.68
CA ARG A 155 -5.78 -15.74 17.13
C ARG A 155 -4.74 -15.69 16.00
N SER A 156 -5.09 -16.16 14.79
CA SER A 156 -4.19 -16.08 13.63
C SER A 156 -3.89 -14.63 13.26
N MET A 157 -4.87 -13.73 13.38
CA MET A 157 -4.69 -12.30 13.19
C MET A 157 -3.64 -11.72 14.15
N PHE A 158 -3.73 -12.04 15.44
CA PHE A 158 -2.78 -11.56 16.44
C PHE A 158 -1.37 -12.10 16.22
N ILE A 159 -1.24 -13.40 15.88
CA ILE A 159 0.06 -14.03 15.63
C ILE A 159 0.79 -13.36 14.45
N ILE A 160 0.09 -13.16 13.33
CA ILE A 160 0.73 -12.51 12.17
C ILE A 160 0.99 -11.03 12.41
N ALA A 161 0.13 -10.31 13.14
CA ALA A 161 0.37 -8.93 13.53
C ALA A 161 1.63 -8.79 14.39
N ALA A 162 1.80 -9.66 15.39
CA ALA A 162 3.00 -9.67 16.24
C ALA A 162 4.27 -9.99 15.42
N ALA A 163 4.21 -10.98 14.54
CA ALA A 163 5.35 -11.33 13.68
C ALA A 163 5.78 -10.18 12.78
N LEU A 164 4.82 -9.47 12.16
CA LEU A 164 5.09 -8.31 11.32
C LEU A 164 5.65 -7.13 12.12
N LEU A 165 5.08 -6.80 13.28
CA LEU A 165 5.55 -5.71 14.11
C LEU A 165 6.95 -5.98 14.66
N PHE A 166 7.27 -7.21 15.07
CA PHE A 166 8.62 -7.58 15.50
C PHE A 166 9.63 -7.47 14.36
N SER A 167 9.27 -7.93 13.15
CA SER A 167 10.11 -7.78 11.97
C SER A 167 10.41 -6.30 11.67
N ILE A 168 9.36 -5.46 11.67
CA ILE A 168 9.49 -4.03 11.45
C ILE A 168 10.37 -3.38 12.52
N TYR A 169 10.23 -3.78 13.78
CA TYR A 169 11.09 -3.29 14.87
C TYR A 169 12.57 -3.59 14.61
N ILE A 170 12.89 -4.84 14.24
CA ILE A 170 14.26 -5.24 13.95
C ILE A 170 14.85 -4.41 12.80
N PHE A 171 14.14 -4.29 11.69
CA PHE A 171 14.62 -3.54 10.53
C PHE A 171 14.74 -2.03 10.79
N THR A 172 13.86 -1.47 11.63
CA THR A 172 13.88 -0.03 11.94
C THR A 172 14.98 0.34 12.92
N TYR A 173 15.14 -0.46 13.96
CA TYR A 173 16.04 -0.12 15.07
C TYR A 173 17.34 -0.97 15.11
N GLY A 174 17.50 -1.92 14.19
CA GLY A 174 18.65 -2.81 14.17
C GLY A 174 19.99 -2.04 14.20
N LYS A 175 20.14 -1.07 13.32
CA LYS A 175 21.37 -0.27 13.24
C LYS A 175 21.60 0.59 14.52
N THR A 176 20.55 1.20 15.06
CA THR A 176 20.65 2.08 16.25
C THR A 176 20.88 1.32 17.55
N LEU A 177 20.53 0.04 17.58
CA LEU A 177 20.67 -0.84 18.74
C LEU A 177 21.79 -1.88 18.56
N ASP A 178 22.71 -1.64 17.63
CA ASP A 178 23.83 -2.54 17.31
C ASP A 178 23.40 -4.01 17.10
N TRP A 179 22.27 -4.17 16.38
CA TRP A 179 21.72 -5.48 16.00
C TRP A 179 21.61 -6.45 17.18
N PHE A 180 22.29 -7.60 17.11
CA PHE A 180 22.20 -8.67 18.11
C PHE A 180 22.83 -8.35 19.48
N SER A 181 23.45 -7.18 19.64
CA SER A 181 23.89 -6.71 20.96
C SER A 181 22.71 -6.40 21.88
N SER A 182 21.58 -5.95 21.29
CA SER A 182 20.35 -5.66 22.03
C SER A 182 19.59 -6.92 22.43
N PRO A 183 19.24 -7.11 23.74
CA PRO A 183 18.41 -8.22 24.18
C PRO A 183 17.04 -8.27 23.49
N LYS A 184 16.42 -7.10 23.24
CA LYS A 184 15.11 -7.00 22.58
C LYS A 184 15.16 -7.56 21.14
N ILE A 185 16.20 -7.20 20.38
CA ILE A 185 16.36 -7.69 19.00
C ILE A 185 16.58 -9.20 18.99
N ARG A 186 17.38 -9.75 19.90
CA ARG A 186 17.59 -11.20 20.02
C ARG A 186 16.28 -11.94 20.28
N ILE A 187 15.48 -11.45 21.26
CA ILE A 187 14.19 -12.06 21.59
C ILE A 187 13.24 -12.02 20.36
N TYR A 188 13.13 -10.87 19.69
CA TYR A 188 12.23 -10.74 18.51
C TYR A 188 12.71 -11.61 17.33
N THR A 189 14.02 -11.72 17.12
CA THR A 189 14.58 -12.59 16.07
C THR A 189 14.25 -14.07 16.30
N ILE A 190 14.23 -14.52 17.55
CA ILE A 190 13.82 -15.90 17.89
C ILE A 190 12.29 -16.06 17.83
N ALA A 191 11.55 -15.04 18.26
CA ALA A 191 10.10 -15.09 18.28
C ALA A 191 9.48 -15.13 16.87
N ILE A 192 10.05 -14.42 15.89
CA ILE A 192 9.49 -14.35 14.52
C ILE A 192 9.32 -15.73 13.86
N PRO A 193 10.34 -16.60 13.75
CA PRO A 193 10.17 -17.90 13.14
C PRO A 193 9.16 -18.78 13.89
N ILE A 194 9.11 -18.67 15.22
CA ILE A 194 8.11 -19.40 16.04
C ILE A 194 6.69 -18.91 15.69
N LEU A 195 6.47 -17.60 15.63
CA LEU A 195 5.17 -17.04 15.27
C LEU A 195 4.76 -17.38 13.83
N ILE A 196 5.69 -17.36 12.89
CA ILE A 196 5.43 -17.75 11.50
C ILE A 196 5.08 -19.25 11.44
N TYR A 197 5.82 -20.10 12.14
CA TYR A 197 5.51 -21.53 12.21
C TYR A 197 4.11 -21.78 12.78
N LEU A 198 3.77 -21.15 13.92
CA LEU A 198 2.45 -21.26 14.53
C LEU A 198 1.35 -20.76 13.60
N PHE A 199 1.58 -19.65 12.90
CA PHE A 199 0.65 -19.14 11.91
C PHE A 199 0.42 -20.14 10.78
N VAL A 200 1.46 -20.60 10.11
CA VAL A 200 1.36 -21.55 9.00
C VAL A 200 0.72 -22.88 9.43
N HIS A 201 1.10 -23.39 10.59
CA HIS A 201 0.50 -24.59 11.16
C HIS A 201 -1.02 -24.43 11.33
N ARG A 202 -1.46 -23.31 11.94
CA ARG A 202 -2.89 -23.00 12.08
C ARG A 202 -3.61 -22.85 10.74
N GLN A 203 -2.99 -22.22 9.72
CA GLN A 203 -3.61 -22.08 8.40
C GLN A 203 -3.82 -23.43 7.70
N ARG A 204 -2.98 -24.42 8.00
CA ARG A 204 -3.09 -25.79 7.43
C ARG A 204 -4.10 -26.68 8.15
N THR A 205 -4.28 -26.46 9.45
CA THR A 205 -5.12 -27.33 10.31
C THR A 205 -6.57 -26.86 10.42
N GLN A 206 -6.84 -25.57 10.16
CA GLN A 206 -8.20 -25.02 10.26
C GLN A 206 -9.02 -25.25 8.99
N GLU A 207 -10.29 -25.67 9.15
CA GLU A 207 -11.25 -25.83 8.03
C GLU A 207 -11.51 -24.50 7.30
N LYS A 208 -11.60 -23.38 8.04
CA LYS A 208 -11.78 -22.03 7.51
C LYS A 208 -10.56 -21.17 7.87
N PRO A 209 -9.46 -21.29 7.13
CA PRO A 209 -8.23 -20.56 7.45
C PRO A 209 -8.42 -19.05 7.33
N TYR A 210 -7.62 -18.30 8.12
CA TYR A 210 -7.58 -16.86 8.05
C TYR A 210 -7.12 -16.36 6.67
N VAL A 211 -6.07 -16.98 6.13
CA VAL A 211 -5.56 -16.76 4.77
C VAL A 211 -5.49 -18.09 4.05
N SER A 212 -6.09 -18.18 2.86
CA SER A 212 -5.89 -19.34 2.00
C SER A 212 -4.48 -19.35 1.44
N LEU A 213 -3.72 -20.40 1.72
CA LEU A 213 -2.38 -20.59 1.16
C LEU A 213 -2.40 -21.18 -0.26
N LYS A 214 -3.57 -21.57 -0.78
CA LYS A 214 -3.72 -22.16 -2.12
C LYS A 214 -3.14 -21.32 -3.27
N PRO A 215 -3.32 -19.97 -3.28
CA PRO A 215 -2.72 -19.14 -4.33
C PRO A 215 -1.18 -19.18 -4.36
N LEU A 216 -0.53 -19.47 -3.23
CA LEU A 216 0.93 -19.60 -3.17
C LEU A 216 1.45 -20.89 -3.80
N HIS A 217 0.58 -21.84 -4.17
CA HIS A 217 0.98 -23.04 -4.90
C HIS A 217 0.84 -22.87 -6.42
N HIS A 218 0.23 -21.78 -6.87
CA HIS A 218 0.06 -21.52 -8.29
C HIS A 218 1.30 -20.81 -8.86
N HIS A 219 1.97 -21.43 -9.83
CA HIS A 219 3.26 -20.98 -10.35
C HIS A 219 3.26 -19.51 -10.84
N LYS A 220 2.24 -19.09 -11.60
CA LYS A 220 2.12 -17.72 -12.08
C LYS A 220 1.95 -16.69 -10.95
N SER A 221 1.24 -17.07 -9.87
CA SER A 221 1.08 -16.21 -8.70
C SER A 221 2.41 -16.01 -7.97
N ILE A 222 3.20 -17.08 -7.80
CA ILE A 222 4.53 -17.01 -7.18
C ILE A 222 5.43 -16.07 -7.99
N ILE A 223 5.49 -16.25 -9.31
CA ILE A 223 6.27 -15.39 -10.21
C ILE A 223 5.83 -13.93 -10.03
N GLY A 224 4.54 -13.65 -10.12
CA GLY A 224 4.00 -12.30 -9.98
C GLY A 224 4.33 -11.65 -8.64
N TYR A 225 4.19 -12.40 -7.52
CA TYR A 225 4.56 -11.90 -6.19
C TYR A 225 6.07 -11.65 -6.06
N THR A 226 6.90 -12.56 -6.59
CA THR A 226 8.37 -12.39 -6.59
C THR A 226 8.77 -11.12 -7.32
N PHE A 227 8.21 -10.89 -8.51
CA PHE A 227 8.49 -9.67 -9.26
C PHE A 227 7.94 -8.42 -8.56
N MET A 228 6.78 -8.48 -7.92
CA MET A 228 6.28 -7.36 -7.11
C MET A 228 7.24 -7.01 -5.95
N VAL A 229 7.77 -8.01 -5.27
CA VAL A 229 8.78 -7.79 -4.22
C VAL A 229 10.04 -7.15 -4.78
N LEU A 230 10.52 -7.58 -5.95
CA LEU A 230 11.66 -6.98 -6.63
C LEU A 230 11.38 -5.51 -7.01
N VAL A 231 10.20 -5.20 -7.55
CA VAL A 231 9.81 -3.81 -7.85
C VAL A 231 9.80 -2.95 -6.60
N MET A 232 9.29 -3.46 -5.47
CA MET A 232 9.33 -2.76 -4.19
C MET A 232 10.76 -2.55 -3.70
N PHE A 233 11.64 -3.54 -3.86
CA PHE A 233 13.05 -3.43 -3.51
C PHE A 233 13.74 -2.34 -4.34
N PHE A 234 13.56 -2.33 -5.65
CA PHE A 234 14.10 -1.26 -6.50
C PHE A 234 13.47 0.11 -6.17
N SER A 235 12.20 0.17 -5.82
CA SER A 235 11.55 1.42 -5.39
C SER A 235 12.15 2.00 -4.10
N ALA A 236 12.72 1.17 -3.23
CA ALA A 236 13.42 1.61 -2.02
C ALA A 236 14.69 2.42 -2.33
N SER A 237 15.24 2.33 -3.55
CA SER A 237 16.38 3.17 -4.01
C SER A 237 16.08 4.67 -3.94
N SER A 238 14.81 5.08 -3.81
CA SER A 238 14.42 6.47 -3.57
C SER A 238 15.06 7.06 -2.29
N SER A 239 15.29 6.23 -1.29
CA SER A 239 15.95 6.67 -0.05
C SER A 239 17.39 7.14 -0.30
N LEU A 240 18.06 6.58 -1.30
CA LEU A 240 19.41 7.01 -1.71
C LEU A 240 19.39 8.44 -2.26
N ILE A 241 18.38 8.77 -3.09
CA ILE A 241 18.20 10.14 -3.62
C ILE A 241 17.93 11.10 -2.48
N THR A 242 17.01 10.75 -1.57
CA THR A 242 16.69 11.61 -0.43
C THR A 242 17.91 11.84 0.47
N ASN A 243 18.67 10.78 0.75
CA ASN A 243 19.91 10.92 1.52
C ASN A 243 20.96 11.76 0.81
N TYR A 244 21.12 11.59 -0.50
CA TYR A 244 22.02 12.40 -1.33
C TYR A 244 21.64 13.88 -1.29
N LEU A 245 20.34 14.20 -1.49
CA LEU A 245 19.83 15.57 -1.44
C LEU A 245 20.07 16.22 -0.08
N ASN A 246 19.77 15.50 1.00
CA ASN A 246 19.87 16.05 2.36
C ASN A 246 21.33 16.16 2.83
N SER A 247 22.19 15.16 2.53
CA SER A 247 23.53 15.05 3.11
C SER A 247 24.60 15.70 2.25
N ILE A 248 24.49 15.66 0.91
CA ILE A 248 25.52 16.12 -0.02
C ILE A 248 25.14 17.48 -0.60
N ILE A 249 23.99 17.59 -1.25
CA ILE A 249 23.55 18.85 -1.84
C ILE A 249 23.03 19.83 -0.76
N ARG A 250 22.63 19.30 0.42
CA ARG A 250 22.05 20.05 1.53
C ARG A 250 20.79 20.81 1.14
N VAL A 251 19.99 20.21 0.27
CA VAL A 251 18.67 20.74 -0.09
C VAL A 251 17.75 20.60 1.10
N ASP A 252 16.92 21.62 1.31
CA ASP A 252 15.89 21.61 2.32
C ASP A 252 14.91 20.44 2.16
N SER A 253 14.41 19.91 3.27
CA SER A 253 13.51 18.74 3.31
C SER A 253 12.24 18.94 2.48
N VAL A 254 11.72 20.16 2.36
CA VAL A 254 10.53 20.47 1.55
C VAL A 254 10.84 20.32 0.08
N HIS A 255 11.96 20.87 -0.39
CA HIS A 255 12.39 20.74 -1.77
C HIS A 255 12.76 19.31 -2.13
N ALA A 256 13.42 18.58 -1.21
CA ALA A 256 13.73 17.16 -1.38
C ALA A 256 12.45 16.30 -1.53
N ASN A 257 11.39 16.60 -0.77
CA ASN A 257 10.09 15.92 -0.89
C ASN A 257 9.32 16.34 -2.14
N SER A 258 9.44 17.59 -2.59
CA SER A 258 8.77 18.07 -3.81
C SER A 258 9.27 17.36 -5.07
N LEU A 259 10.50 16.84 -5.06
CA LEU A 259 11.03 16.02 -6.16
C LEU A 259 10.14 14.79 -6.44
N SER A 260 9.48 14.26 -5.43
CA SER A 260 8.56 13.13 -5.59
C SER A 260 7.36 13.45 -6.49
N LEU A 261 6.99 14.72 -6.65
CA LEU A 261 5.94 15.14 -7.58
C LEU A 261 6.31 14.86 -9.04
N MET A 262 7.62 14.78 -9.37
CA MET A 262 8.09 14.41 -10.72
C MET A 262 7.79 12.94 -11.07
N LEU A 263 7.34 12.12 -10.11
CA LEU A 263 6.79 10.79 -10.40
C LEU A 263 5.44 10.86 -11.12
N ILE A 264 4.65 11.92 -10.88
CA ILE A 264 3.27 12.03 -11.38
C ILE A 264 3.19 11.99 -12.91
N PRO A 265 3.96 12.79 -13.67
CA PRO A 265 3.96 12.69 -15.13
C PRO A 265 4.39 11.30 -15.60
N GLY A 266 5.34 10.65 -14.90
CA GLY A 266 5.73 9.26 -15.16
C GLY A 266 4.58 8.28 -14.95
N PHE A 267 3.78 8.45 -13.89
CA PHE A 267 2.60 7.64 -13.63
C PHE A 267 1.54 7.78 -14.72
N ILE A 268 1.29 9.01 -15.18
CA ILE A 268 0.32 9.28 -16.23
C ILE A 268 0.75 8.63 -17.54
N VAL A 269 1.99 8.86 -17.97
CA VAL A 269 2.52 8.29 -19.21
C VAL A 269 2.54 6.75 -19.16
N GLY A 270 3.00 6.16 -18.04
CA GLY A 270 3.00 4.71 -17.85
C GLY A 270 1.61 4.10 -17.91
N ALA A 271 0.60 4.76 -17.33
CA ALA A 271 -0.78 4.33 -17.38
C ALA A 271 -1.37 4.40 -18.79
N ILE A 272 -1.09 5.47 -19.56
CA ILE A 272 -1.50 5.63 -20.95
C ILE A 272 -0.89 4.51 -21.80
N ILE A 273 0.41 4.22 -21.65
CA ILE A 273 1.09 3.12 -22.34
C ILE A 273 0.41 1.80 -22.04
N CYS A 274 0.13 1.49 -20.77
CA CYS A 274 -0.54 0.27 -20.36
C CYS A 274 -1.96 0.17 -20.94
N PHE A 275 -2.74 1.25 -20.90
CA PHE A 275 -4.10 1.29 -21.42
C PHE A 275 -4.14 0.90 -22.90
N TRP A 276 -3.33 1.55 -23.74
CA TRP A 276 -3.25 1.25 -25.16
C TRP A 276 -2.68 -0.13 -25.44
N TRP A 277 -1.63 -0.55 -24.71
CA TRP A 277 -1.02 -1.86 -24.86
C TRP A 277 -2.03 -2.99 -24.64
N PHE A 278 -2.78 -2.96 -23.55
CA PHE A 278 -3.79 -3.99 -23.26
C PHE A 278 -4.97 -3.96 -24.23
N ARG A 279 -5.22 -2.84 -24.86
CA ARG A 279 -6.26 -2.73 -25.89
C ARG A 279 -5.83 -3.37 -27.21
N TRP A 280 -4.56 -3.30 -27.56
CA TRP A 280 -4.03 -3.81 -28.84
C TRP A 280 -3.39 -5.17 -28.73
N GLN A 281 -2.66 -5.47 -27.64
CA GLN A 281 -1.86 -6.68 -27.48
C GLN A 281 -2.02 -7.30 -26.09
N ARG A 282 -3.26 -7.64 -25.74
CA ARG A 282 -3.69 -8.05 -24.40
C ARG A 282 -2.83 -9.14 -23.74
N TRP A 283 -2.26 -10.06 -24.50
CA TRP A 283 -1.55 -11.24 -24.00
C TRP A 283 -0.03 -11.10 -23.93
N ARG A 284 0.55 -10.00 -24.39
CA ARG A 284 1.99 -9.82 -24.47
C ARG A 284 2.57 -9.09 -23.25
N PHE A 285 2.26 -9.58 -22.04
CA PHE A 285 2.78 -9.05 -20.77
C PHE A 285 4.29 -8.93 -20.73
N ARG A 286 5.01 -9.90 -21.33
CA ARG A 286 6.47 -9.95 -21.32
C ARG A 286 7.12 -8.65 -21.78
N TYR A 287 6.65 -8.07 -22.86
CA TYR A 287 7.24 -6.84 -23.40
C TYR A 287 6.94 -5.63 -22.52
N LEU A 288 5.74 -5.56 -21.95
CA LEU A 288 5.35 -4.47 -21.07
C LEU A 288 6.16 -4.52 -19.76
N ILE A 289 6.31 -5.70 -19.18
CA ILE A 289 7.11 -5.92 -17.96
C ILE A 289 8.59 -5.60 -18.24
N SER A 290 9.15 -6.10 -19.37
CA SER A 290 10.53 -5.80 -19.74
C SER A 290 10.76 -4.31 -19.97
N GLY A 291 9.82 -3.61 -20.60
CA GLY A 291 9.88 -2.15 -20.78
C GLY A 291 9.86 -1.38 -19.46
N GLY A 292 8.98 -1.77 -18.53
CA GLY A 292 8.95 -1.18 -17.19
C GLY A 292 10.25 -1.42 -16.40
N MET A 293 10.80 -2.65 -16.44
CA MET A 293 12.10 -2.95 -15.83
C MET A 293 13.23 -2.17 -16.49
N PHE A 294 13.22 -2.02 -17.80
CA PHE A 294 14.21 -1.25 -18.52
C PHE A 294 14.22 0.22 -18.09
N CYS A 295 13.06 0.83 -17.86
CA CYS A 295 12.97 2.17 -17.29
C CYS A 295 13.67 2.27 -15.92
N TYR A 296 13.54 1.24 -15.06
CA TYR A 296 14.26 1.20 -13.78
C TYR A 296 15.77 1.06 -13.98
N VAL A 297 16.21 0.23 -14.92
CA VAL A 297 17.64 0.08 -15.21
C VAL A 297 18.23 1.41 -15.70
N ILE A 298 17.57 2.09 -16.63
CA ILE A 298 18.02 3.41 -17.10
C ILE A 298 18.05 4.40 -15.94
N TYR A 299 17.01 4.43 -15.10
CA TYR A 299 16.99 5.26 -13.91
C TYR A 299 18.22 5.04 -13.02
N LEU A 300 18.55 3.78 -12.71
CA LEU A 300 19.69 3.43 -11.86
C LEU A 300 21.02 3.76 -12.54
N VAL A 301 21.14 3.55 -13.85
CA VAL A 301 22.34 3.90 -14.64
C VAL A 301 22.57 5.41 -14.63
N ILE A 302 21.53 6.22 -14.83
CA ILE A 302 21.64 7.68 -14.75
C ILE A 302 22.04 8.12 -13.33
N LEU A 303 21.49 7.49 -12.28
CA LEU A 303 21.89 7.79 -10.91
C LEU A 303 23.35 7.46 -10.66
N TYR A 304 23.82 6.32 -11.14
CA TYR A 304 25.18 5.86 -10.88
C TYR A 304 26.24 6.69 -11.62
N PHE A 305 26.03 6.99 -12.90
CA PHE A 305 26.99 7.70 -13.73
C PHE A 305 26.79 9.22 -13.78
N GLY A 306 25.56 9.68 -13.62
CA GLY A 306 25.18 11.09 -13.81
C GLY A 306 25.19 11.90 -12.53
N ILE A 307 25.12 11.28 -11.34
CA ILE A 307 25.09 12.01 -10.08
C ILE A 307 26.50 12.15 -9.52
N THR A 308 26.92 13.41 -9.42
CA THR A 308 28.19 13.81 -8.79
C THR A 308 27.90 14.78 -7.62
N PRO A 309 28.83 15.03 -6.71
CA PRO A 309 28.64 16.02 -5.65
C PRO A 309 28.30 17.43 -6.13
N TYR A 310 28.56 17.72 -7.41
CA TYR A 310 28.28 19.01 -8.06
C TYR A 310 27.01 19.01 -8.92
N SER A 311 26.25 17.93 -8.92
CA SER A 311 25.02 17.84 -9.71
C SER A 311 23.95 18.75 -9.14
N THR A 312 23.21 19.41 -10.03
CA THR A 312 22.09 20.27 -9.65
C THR A 312 20.84 19.44 -9.35
N TYR A 313 19.95 19.98 -8.54
CA TYR A 313 18.67 19.36 -8.20
C TYR A 313 17.83 19.00 -9.45
N GLU A 314 17.89 19.82 -10.48
CA GLU A 314 17.12 19.66 -11.71
C GLU A 314 17.52 18.42 -12.52
N MET A 315 18.77 17.97 -12.42
CA MET A 315 19.24 16.76 -13.09
C MET A 315 18.50 15.51 -12.60
N LEU A 316 17.87 15.55 -11.44
CA LEU A 316 17.11 14.44 -10.86
C LEU A 316 15.68 14.34 -11.42
N TYR A 317 15.16 15.34 -12.13
CA TYR A 317 13.78 15.33 -12.62
C TYR A 317 13.55 14.19 -13.61
N PHE A 318 14.43 14.03 -14.57
CA PHE A 318 14.30 12.99 -15.59
C PHE A 318 14.44 11.56 -15.05
N PRO A 319 15.43 11.23 -14.20
CA PRO A 319 15.51 9.93 -13.54
C PRO A 319 14.25 9.61 -12.71
N VAL A 320 13.74 10.58 -11.94
CA VAL A 320 12.53 10.36 -11.13
C VAL A 320 11.30 10.15 -11.99
N PHE A 321 11.17 10.87 -13.11
CA PHE A 321 10.13 10.62 -14.11
C PHE A 321 10.20 9.18 -14.66
N LEU A 322 11.38 8.72 -15.06
CA LEU A 322 11.58 7.34 -15.56
C LEU A 322 11.21 6.28 -14.51
N ARG A 323 11.57 6.52 -13.25
CA ARG A 323 11.18 5.66 -12.15
C ARG A 323 9.65 5.61 -12.01
N GLY A 324 8.97 6.76 -12.12
CA GLY A 324 7.51 6.83 -12.10
C GLY A 324 6.88 6.03 -13.22
N LEU A 325 7.39 6.20 -14.44
CA LEU A 325 6.93 5.46 -15.61
C LEU A 325 7.11 3.95 -15.45
N GLY A 326 8.30 3.50 -15.06
CA GLY A 326 8.59 2.08 -14.83
C GLY A 326 7.72 1.50 -13.71
N MET A 327 7.59 2.19 -12.59
CA MET A 327 6.78 1.79 -11.45
C MET A 327 5.32 1.58 -11.86
N MET A 328 4.70 2.57 -12.51
CA MET A 328 3.30 2.49 -12.92
C MET A 328 3.06 1.36 -13.92
N THR A 329 3.93 1.24 -14.92
CA THR A 329 3.84 0.17 -15.92
C THR A 329 3.90 -1.21 -15.28
N LEU A 330 4.81 -1.42 -14.33
CA LEU A 330 4.98 -2.69 -13.64
C LEU A 330 3.80 -3.01 -12.69
N PHE A 331 3.32 -2.02 -11.92
CA PHE A 331 2.16 -2.22 -11.03
C PHE A 331 0.92 -2.63 -11.79
N ILE A 332 0.62 -1.97 -12.93
CA ILE A 332 -0.54 -2.31 -13.76
C ILE A 332 -0.32 -3.69 -14.39
N ALA A 333 0.84 -3.95 -14.98
CA ALA A 333 1.13 -5.22 -15.64
C ALA A 333 1.05 -6.40 -14.68
N PHE A 334 1.68 -6.33 -13.52
CA PHE A 334 1.63 -7.41 -12.52
C PHE A 334 0.26 -7.52 -11.86
N GLY A 335 -0.42 -6.40 -11.61
CA GLY A 335 -1.78 -6.40 -11.08
C GLY A 335 -2.76 -7.17 -11.97
N VAL A 336 -2.62 -7.02 -13.30
CA VAL A 336 -3.42 -7.79 -14.26
C VAL A 336 -2.93 -9.24 -14.35
N TYR A 337 -1.62 -9.46 -14.47
CA TYR A 337 -1.01 -10.79 -14.66
C TYR A 337 -1.33 -11.79 -13.54
N VAL A 338 -1.17 -11.35 -12.28
CA VAL A 338 -1.41 -12.22 -11.10
C VAL A 338 -2.86 -12.69 -11.01
N VAL A 339 -3.79 -11.83 -11.45
CA VAL A 339 -5.23 -12.08 -11.25
C VAL A 339 -5.90 -12.72 -12.47
N GLU A 340 -5.27 -12.69 -13.64
CA GLU A 340 -5.87 -13.14 -14.90
C GLU A 340 -6.17 -14.66 -14.92
N ASP A 341 -5.26 -15.47 -14.37
CA ASP A 341 -5.37 -16.93 -14.35
C ASP A 341 -5.83 -17.51 -13.00
N LEU A 342 -6.09 -16.66 -12.01
CA LEU A 342 -6.63 -17.14 -10.74
C LEU A 342 -8.10 -17.56 -10.92
N ASP A 343 -8.41 -18.79 -10.49
CA ASP A 343 -9.79 -19.26 -10.40
C ASP A 343 -10.64 -18.24 -9.62
N PRO A 344 -11.78 -17.79 -10.16
CA PRO A 344 -12.69 -16.88 -9.45
C PRO A 344 -13.04 -17.31 -8.03
N LYS A 345 -13.00 -18.63 -7.74
CA LYS A 345 -13.22 -19.18 -6.39
C LYS A 345 -12.10 -18.91 -5.41
N LEU A 346 -10.87 -18.66 -5.90
CA LEU A 346 -9.71 -18.35 -5.07
C LEU A 346 -9.55 -16.85 -4.82
N MET A 347 -10.34 -16.04 -5.53
CA MET A 347 -10.38 -14.60 -5.28
C MET A 347 -11.17 -14.31 -4.01
N PRO A 348 -10.77 -13.30 -3.22
CA PRO A 348 -11.58 -12.84 -2.10
C PRO A 348 -13.02 -12.62 -2.56
N VAL A 349 -13.98 -13.08 -1.76
CA VAL A 349 -15.44 -13.13 -2.06
C VAL A 349 -16.01 -11.81 -2.60
N SER A 350 -15.33 -10.68 -2.36
CA SER A 350 -15.69 -9.37 -2.90
C SER A 350 -15.69 -9.26 -4.43
N TYR A 351 -14.98 -10.16 -5.14
CA TYR A 351 -14.94 -10.15 -6.60
C TYR A 351 -15.93 -11.11 -7.25
N THR A 352 -16.43 -12.12 -6.53
CA THR A 352 -17.35 -13.13 -7.07
C THR A 352 -18.80 -12.63 -7.16
N HIS A 353 -19.25 -11.76 -6.26
CA HIS A 353 -20.61 -11.22 -6.29
C HIS A 353 -20.86 -10.15 -7.36
N LEU A 354 -19.81 -9.62 -8.00
CA LEU A 354 -19.93 -8.69 -9.13
C LEU A 354 -20.19 -9.38 -10.48
N ARG A 355 -20.25 -10.71 -10.52
CA ARG A 355 -20.54 -11.49 -11.72
C ARG A 355 -22.01 -11.95 -11.83
N ALA A 356 -22.81 -11.73 -10.80
CA ALA A 356 -24.17 -12.25 -10.67
C ALA A 356 -25.29 -11.19 -10.84
N HIS A 357 -24.99 -10.05 -11.45
CA HIS A 357 -26.01 -9.07 -11.87
C HIS A 357 -25.62 -8.46 -13.22
#